data_d6e09f6700643e7bce628c4a59abcef1
#
_entry.id   d6e09f6700643e7bce628c4a59abcef1
#
_cell.length_a   1.000
_cell.length_b   1.000
_cell.length_c   1.000
_cell.angle_alpha   90.00
_cell.angle_beta   90.00
_cell.angle_gamma   90.00
#
_symmetry.space_group_name_H-M   'P 1'
#
loop_
_entity.id
_entity.type
_entity.pdbx_description
1 polymer ?
#
loop_
_entity_poly.entity_id
_entity_poly.type
_entity_poly.pdbx_seq_one_letter_code
_entity_poly.pdbx_strand_id
1 'polypeptide(L)'
;MDQEIEIIRPKAETPDEILRIALKLFTTKGYFTTSLVDIAEASGLKNTSGIYHHFKNKHVMAAQLYANIFDSLNISIDDIRRRNQKSSEQLHGITDLFFKLTDDAPEVMQFLLILKLNEFLPEEKPVMETAAFVKIIKIIQAGIKAGEIRDIDPQLVNAYFFGVINHTLRAVLTGELNKKADAYLSQTWLAAWNAIAKK
;
A
#
# COMPACT_ATOMS: atom_id res chain seq x y z
N MET A 1 -20.33 -42.95 -1.22
CA MET A 1 -20.48 -42.17 -2.49
C MET A 1 -20.49 -40.70 -2.07
N ASP A 2 -19.29 -40.17 -1.85
CA ASP A 2 -19.11 -38.81 -1.38
C ASP A 2 -19.27 -37.88 -2.59
N GLN A 3 -20.33 -37.07 -2.58
CA GLN A 3 -20.47 -35.98 -3.52
C GLN A 3 -19.51 -34.88 -3.06
N GLU A 4 -18.37 -34.74 -3.74
CA GLU A 4 -17.57 -33.53 -3.66
C GLU A 4 -18.46 -32.34 -4.03
N ILE A 5 -18.74 -31.48 -3.08
CA ILE A 5 -19.38 -30.19 -3.34
C ILE A 5 -18.33 -29.35 -4.06
N GLU A 6 -18.46 -29.30 -5.38
CA GLU A 6 -17.67 -28.41 -6.23
C GLU A 6 -18.00 -26.97 -5.83
N ILE A 7 -17.11 -26.36 -5.04
CA ILE A 7 -17.22 -24.95 -4.66
C ILE A 7 -17.00 -24.17 -5.96
N ILE A 8 -18.09 -23.81 -6.64
CA ILE A 8 -18.06 -22.94 -7.82
C ILE A 8 -17.52 -21.58 -7.37
N ARG A 9 -16.21 -21.36 -7.54
CA ARG A 9 -15.63 -20.04 -7.35
C ARG A 9 -16.18 -19.12 -8.44
N PRO A 10 -16.72 -17.93 -8.09
CA PRO A 10 -17.18 -17.00 -9.09
C PRO A 10 -16.02 -16.67 -10.03
N LYS A 11 -16.26 -16.77 -11.34
CA LYS A 11 -15.30 -16.45 -12.39
C LYS A 11 -15.04 -14.95 -12.38
N ALA A 12 -13.78 -14.54 -12.33
CA ALA A 12 -13.44 -13.15 -12.55
C ALA A 12 -13.78 -12.73 -13.98
N GLU A 13 -14.64 -11.71 -14.11
CA GLU A 13 -15.14 -11.24 -15.41
C GLU A 13 -14.45 -9.97 -15.87
N THR A 14 -13.84 -9.24 -14.93
CA THR A 14 -13.20 -7.95 -15.22
C THR A 14 -11.70 -7.97 -14.98
N PRO A 15 -10.93 -7.11 -15.69
CA PRO A 15 -9.50 -6.94 -15.45
C PRO A 15 -9.17 -6.60 -13.99
N ASP A 16 -10.01 -5.79 -13.33
CA ASP A 16 -9.80 -5.36 -11.93
C ASP A 16 -9.95 -6.52 -10.95
N GLU A 17 -10.89 -7.44 -11.19
CA GLU A 17 -11.03 -8.65 -10.37
C GLU A 17 -9.80 -9.57 -10.52
N ILE A 18 -9.30 -9.73 -11.74
CA ILE A 18 -8.07 -10.50 -12.01
C ILE A 18 -6.87 -9.85 -11.32
N LEU A 19 -6.74 -8.51 -11.39
CA LEU A 19 -5.68 -7.77 -10.71
C LEU A 19 -5.76 -7.91 -9.19
N ARG A 20 -6.96 -7.87 -8.59
CA ARG A 20 -7.16 -8.08 -7.16
C ARG A 20 -6.72 -9.49 -6.72
N ILE A 21 -7.01 -10.50 -7.52
CA ILE A 21 -6.57 -11.88 -7.28
C ILE A 21 -5.05 -12.00 -7.42
N ALA A 22 -4.48 -11.38 -8.46
CA ALA A 22 -3.03 -11.33 -8.65
C ALA A 22 -2.33 -10.65 -7.48
N LEU A 23 -2.84 -9.52 -6.99
CA LEU A 23 -2.32 -8.81 -5.82
C LEU A 23 -2.29 -9.73 -4.60
N LYS A 24 -3.38 -10.43 -4.31
CA LYS A 24 -3.46 -11.39 -3.21
C LYS A 24 -2.41 -12.50 -3.35
N LEU A 25 -2.23 -13.07 -4.54
CA LEU A 25 -1.22 -14.11 -4.77
C LEU A 25 0.21 -13.56 -4.66
N PHE A 26 0.47 -12.37 -5.19
CA PHE A 26 1.79 -11.75 -5.08
C PHE A 26 2.20 -11.49 -3.62
N THR A 27 1.24 -11.13 -2.77
CA THR A 27 1.51 -10.82 -1.36
C THR A 27 1.55 -12.08 -0.47
N THR A 28 0.81 -13.14 -0.80
CA THR A 28 0.76 -14.38 0.01
C THR A 28 1.75 -15.44 -0.44
N LYS A 29 1.93 -15.62 -1.76
CA LYS A 29 2.81 -16.63 -2.36
C LYS A 29 4.16 -16.05 -2.79
N GLY A 30 4.21 -14.73 -3.01
CA GLY A 30 5.34 -14.00 -3.56
C GLY A 30 5.24 -13.80 -5.08
N TYR A 31 5.79 -12.67 -5.56
CA TYR A 31 5.73 -12.34 -6.98
C TYR A 31 6.41 -13.40 -7.86
N PHE A 32 7.65 -13.79 -7.54
CA PHE A 32 8.43 -14.72 -8.37
C PHE A 32 7.85 -16.13 -8.41
N THR A 33 7.27 -16.57 -7.30
CA THR A 33 6.66 -17.91 -7.15
C THR A 33 5.23 -18.01 -7.68
N THR A 34 4.59 -16.88 -8.01
CA THR A 34 3.25 -16.85 -8.62
C THR A 34 3.36 -16.96 -10.13
N SER A 35 2.67 -17.91 -10.74
CA SER A 35 2.54 -18.08 -12.20
C SER A 35 1.22 -17.51 -12.73
N LEU A 36 1.13 -17.32 -14.07
CA LEU A 36 -0.16 -16.98 -14.70
C LEU A 36 -1.20 -18.10 -14.58
N VAL A 37 -0.74 -19.35 -14.44
CA VAL A 37 -1.64 -20.50 -14.19
C VAL A 37 -2.27 -20.37 -12.82
N ASP A 38 -1.49 -20.07 -11.77
CA ASP A 38 -2.02 -19.85 -10.42
C ASP A 38 -3.08 -18.73 -10.41
N ILE A 39 -2.83 -17.65 -11.16
CA ILE A 39 -3.76 -16.51 -11.24
C ILE A 39 -5.03 -16.94 -12.00
N ALA A 40 -4.92 -17.68 -13.10
CA ALA A 40 -6.06 -18.17 -13.86
C ALA A 40 -6.95 -19.09 -13.00
N GLU A 41 -6.36 -20.06 -12.32
CA GLU A 41 -7.06 -20.99 -11.43
C GLU A 41 -7.76 -20.25 -10.28
N ALA A 42 -7.06 -19.33 -9.60
CA ALA A 42 -7.64 -18.53 -8.53
C ALA A 42 -8.75 -17.58 -9.02
N SER A 43 -8.70 -17.18 -10.30
CA SER A 43 -9.72 -16.36 -10.98
C SER A 43 -10.91 -17.18 -11.52
N GLY A 44 -10.93 -18.50 -11.35
CA GLY A 44 -11.98 -19.37 -11.92
C GLY A 44 -11.94 -19.46 -13.44
N LEU A 45 -10.82 -19.09 -14.06
CA LEU A 45 -10.62 -19.17 -15.51
C LEU A 45 -10.17 -20.60 -15.90
N LYS A 46 -10.70 -21.13 -17.01
CA LYS A 46 -10.35 -22.49 -17.49
C LYS A 46 -8.87 -22.63 -17.88
N ASN A 47 -8.26 -21.54 -18.32
CA ASN A 47 -6.85 -21.48 -18.74
C ASN A 47 -6.35 -20.03 -18.75
N THR A 48 -5.08 -19.83 -19.05
CA THR A 48 -4.44 -18.52 -19.10
C THR A 48 -4.88 -17.62 -20.27
N SER A 49 -5.60 -18.14 -21.26
CA SER A 49 -6.09 -17.32 -22.39
C SER A 49 -6.96 -16.16 -21.92
N GLY A 50 -7.79 -16.39 -20.89
CA GLY A 50 -8.61 -15.33 -20.29
C GLY A 50 -7.79 -14.19 -19.69
N ILE A 51 -6.60 -14.49 -19.16
CA ILE A 51 -5.67 -13.46 -18.67
C ILE A 51 -5.04 -12.71 -19.84
N TYR A 52 -4.59 -13.43 -20.88
CA TYR A 52 -3.93 -12.81 -22.04
C TYR A 52 -4.83 -11.85 -22.84
N HIS A 53 -6.16 -11.96 -22.71
CA HIS A 53 -7.07 -10.94 -23.26
C HIS A 53 -6.92 -9.57 -22.64
N HIS A 54 -6.44 -9.49 -21.38
CA HIS A 54 -6.34 -8.25 -20.62
C HIS A 54 -4.89 -7.85 -20.35
N PHE A 55 -4.01 -8.82 -20.12
CA PHE A 55 -2.63 -8.58 -19.68
C PHE A 55 -1.64 -9.41 -20.49
N LYS A 56 -0.65 -8.75 -21.07
CA LYS A 56 0.38 -9.39 -21.89
C LYS A 56 1.21 -10.42 -21.11
N ASN A 57 1.48 -10.16 -19.84
CA ASN A 57 2.25 -11.01 -18.94
C ASN A 57 2.08 -10.59 -17.47
N LYS A 58 2.66 -11.36 -16.55
CA LYS A 58 2.64 -11.10 -15.11
C LYS A 58 3.28 -9.76 -14.73
N HIS A 59 4.32 -9.34 -15.43
CA HIS A 59 5.01 -8.07 -15.18
C HIS A 59 4.07 -6.88 -15.46
N VAL A 60 3.35 -6.88 -16.59
CA VAL A 60 2.35 -5.86 -16.91
C VAL A 60 1.24 -5.79 -15.84
N MET A 61 0.83 -6.94 -15.29
CA MET A 61 -0.14 -6.95 -14.18
C MET A 61 0.42 -6.27 -12.92
N ALA A 62 1.67 -6.57 -12.57
CA ALA A 62 2.33 -5.94 -11.41
C ALA A 62 2.54 -4.43 -11.61
N ALA A 63 2.93 -3.99 -12.81
CA ALA A 63 3.07 -2.58 -13.16
C ALA A 63 1.71 -1.85 -13.09
N GLN A 64 0.64 -2.47 -13.57
CA GLN A 64 -0.71 -1.90 -13.47
C GLN A 64 -1.19 -1.81 -12.01
N LEU A 65 -0.90 -2.82 -11.18
CA LEU A 65 -1.17 -2.75 -9.73
C LEU A 65 -0.40 -1.62 -9.07
N TYR A 66 0.88 -1.46 -9.42
CA TYR A 66 1.71 -0.35 -8.94
C TYR A 66 1.06 1.00 -9.29
N ALA A 67 0.74 1.22 -10.56
CA ALA A 67 0.11 2.45 -11.02
C ALA A 67 -1.22 2.71 -10.30
N ASN A 68 -2.12 1.73 -10.26
CA ASN A 68 -3.44 1.88 -9.64
C ASN A 68 -3.35 2.21 -8.13
N ILE A 69 -2.44 1.56 -7.40
CA ILE A 69 -2.24 1.80 -5.96
C ILE A 69 -1.71 3.22 -5.73
N PHE A 70 -0.68 3.64 -6.47
CA PHE A 70 -0.10 4.98 -6.26
C PHE A 70 -1.02 6.11 -6.76
N ASP A 71 -1.81 5.89 -7.80
CA ASP A 71 -2.82 6.85 -8.25
C ASP A 71 -3.94 7.00 -7.19
N SER A 72 -4.40 5.90 -6.61
CA SER A 72 -5.39 5.92 -5.53
C SER A 72 -4.87 6.62 -4.28
N LEU A 73 -3.63 6.35 -3.88
CA LEU A 73 -2.97 7.06 -2.78
C LEU A 73 -2.82 8.56 -3.08
N ASN A 74 -2.42 8.90 -4.30
CA ASN A 74 -2.27 10.29 -4.73
C ASN A 74 -3.58 11.07 -4.62
N ILE A 75 -4.71 10.48 -5.04
CA ILE A 75 -6.06 11.06 -4.92
C ILE A 75 -6.44 11.22 -3.44
N SER A 76 -6.22 10.19 -2.63
CA SER A 76 -6.53 10.21 -1.19
C SER A 76 -5.75 11.28 -0.44
N ILE A 77 -4.46 11.45 -0.76
CA ILE A 77 -3.61 12.49 -0.16
C ILE A 77 -4.09 13.89 -0.58
N ASP A 78 -4.51 14.09 -1.84
CA ASP A 78 -5.08 15.37 -2.26
C ASP A 78 -6.37 15.71 -1.52
N ASP A 79 -7.22 14.71 -1.27
CA ASP A 79 -8.44 14.89 -0.49
C ASP A 79 -8.13 15.28 0.98
N ILE A 80 -7.18 14.59 1.61
CA ILE A 80 -6.70 14.93 2.95
C ILE A 80 -6.17 16.36 3.00
N ARG A 81 -5.38 16.78 2.02
CA ARG A 81 -4.81 18.14 1.93
C ARG A 81 -5.89 19.21 1.74
N ARG A 82 -6.96 18.91 1.02
CA ARG A 82 -8.07 19.85 0.83
C ARG A 82 -8.89 20.06 2.10
N ARG A 83 -9.03 19.02 2.93
CA ARG A 83 -9.85 19.04 4.15
C ARG A 83 -9.11 19.61 5.35
N ASN A 84 -7.78 19.62 5.33
CA ASN A 84 -6.94 19.97 6.47
C ASN A 84 -5.99 21.12 6.10
N GLN A 85 -5.82 22.08 7.03
CA GLN A 85 -4.99 23.26 6.79
C GLN A 85 -3.56 23.10 7.35
N LYS A 86 -3.43 22.45 8.51
CA LYS A 86 -2.15 22.28 9.19
C LYS A 86 -1.42 21.04 8.70
N SER A 87 -0.10 21.10 8.68
CA SER A 87 0.73 19.94 8.30
C SER A 87 0.54 18.78 9.27
N SER A 88 0.38 19.05 10.57
CA SER A 88 0.05 18.03 11.58
C SER A 88 -1.26 17.29 11.28
N GLU A 89 -2.32 18.01 10.90
CA GLU A 89 -3.61 17.43 10.55
C GLU A 89 -3.54 16.59 9.26
N GLN A 90 -2.78 17.07 8.26
CA GLN A 90 -2.57 16.35 7.01
C GLN A 90 -1.77 15.05 7.23
N LEU A 91 -0.70 15.11 8.02
CA LEU A 91 0.09 13.92 8.37
C LEU A 91 -0.71 12.93 9.22
N HIS A 92 -1.57 13.41 10.13
CA HIS A 92 -2.49 12.55 10.88
C HIS A 92 -3.45 11.84 9.94
N GLY A 93 -4.10 12.56 9.02
CA GLY A 93 -5.01 11.97 8.05
C GLY A 93 -4.34 10.93 7.13
N ILE A 94 -3.06 11.12 6.77
CA ILE A 94 -2.28 10.14 6.01
C ILE A 94 -1.99 8.90 6.88
N THR A 95 -1.70 9.10 8.16
CA THR A 95 -1.51 8.00 9.11
C THR A 95 -2.79 7.19 9.26
N ASP A 96 -3.94 7.84 9.47
CA ASP A 96 -5.25 7.20 9.53
C ASP A 96 -5.55 6.38 8.27
N LEU A 97 -5.26 6.94 7.09
CA LEU A 97 -5.42 6.25 5.82
C LEU A 97 -4.60 4.95 5.77
N PHE A 98 -3.32 4.98 6.18
CA PHE A 98 -2.45 3.80 6.13
C PHE A 98 -2.89 2.73 7.12
N PHE A 99 -3.29 3.13 8.32
CA PHE A 99 -3.83 2.21 9.32
C PHE A 99 -5.13 1.56 8.86
N LYS A 100 -6.05 2.35 8.31
CA LYS A 100 -7.29 1.85 7.72
C LYS A 100 -7.04 0.89 6.55
N LEU A 101 -6.14 1.22 5.63
CA LEU A 101 -5.77 0.34 4.53
C LEU A 101 -5.15 -0.97 5.02
N THR A 102 -4.39 -0.95 6.13
CA THR A 102 -3.84 -2.18 6.72
C THR A 102 -4.92 -3.13 7.21
N ASP A 103 -6.03 -2.61 7.75
CA ASP A 103 -7.15 -3.43 8.22
C ASP A 103 -8.14 -3.81 7.10
N ASP A 104 -8.44 -2.89 6.18
CA ASP A 104 -9.48 -3.06 5.16
C ASP A 104 -8.97 -3.69 3.85
N ALA A 105 -7.70 -3.47 3.52
CA ALA A 105 -7.07 -3.94 2.28
C ALA A 105 -5.59 -4.32 2.54
N PRO A 106 -5.33 -5.31 3.42
CA PRO A 106 -3.97 -5.66 3.85
C PRO A 106 -3.04 -6.00 2.68
N GLU A 107 -3.57 -6.56 1.59
CA GLU A 107 -2.77 -6.88 0.39
C GLU A 107 -2.15 -5.62 -0.25
N VAL A 108 -2.85 -4.48 -0.20
CA VAL A 108 -2.31 -3.19 -0.69
C VAL A 108 -1.10 -2.77 0.15
N MET A 109 -1.23 -2.83 1.47
CA MET A 109 -0.15 -2.44 2.38
C MET A 109 0.99 -3.46 2.38
N GLN A 110 0.71 -4.75 2.20
CA GLN A 110 1.75 -5.78 1.99
C GLN A 110 2.54 -5.51 0.69
N PHE A 111 1.84 -5.13 -0.39
CA PHE A 111 2.49 -4.75 -1.65
C PHE A 111 3.45 -3.58 -1.46
N LEU A 112 3.03 -2.55 -0.72
CA LEU A 112 3.82 -1.34 -0.47
C LEU A 112 4.97 -1.53 0.54
N LEU A 113 4.74 -2.30 1.62
CA LEU A 113 5.65 -2.34 2.76
C LEU A 113 6.46 -3.65 2.87
N ILE A 114 5.97 -4.75 2.31
CA ILE A 114 6.62 -6.06 2.46
C ILE A 114 7.33 -6.48 1.18
N LEU A 115 6.70 -6.30 0.01
CA LEU A 115 7.30 -6.70 -1.25
C LEU A 115 8.46 -5.76 -1.63
N LYS A 116 9.50 -6.35 -2.20
CA LYS A 116 10.63 -5.60 -2.73
C LYS A 116 10.36 -5.20 -4.19
N LEU A 117 9.59 -4.14 -4.36
CA LEU A 117 9.09 -3.71 -5.67
C LEU A 117 10.21 -3.51 -6.71
N ASN A 118 11.36 -3.01 -6.29
CA ASN A 118 12.52 -2.79 -7.15
C ASN A 118 13.14 -4.09 -7.72
N GLU A 119 12.87 -5.26 -7.12
CA GLU A 119 13.37 -6.53 -7.64
C GLU A 119 12.60 -7.03 -8.87
N PHE A 120 11.32 -6.64 -9.00
CA PHE A 120 10.48 -7.10 -10.11
C PHE A 120 9.79 -5.98 -10.92
N LEU A 121 9.95 -4.73 -10.50
CA LEU A 121 9.50 -3.52 -11.20
C LEU A 121 10.63 -2.47 -11.25
N PRO A 122 11.83 -2.82 -11.77
CA PRO A 122 12.98 -1.91 -11.76
C PRO A 122 12.79 -0.70 -12.68
N GLU A 123 11.88 -0.77 -13.65
CA GLU A 123 11.58 0.33 -14.58
C GLU A 123 10.60 1.35 -13.99
N GLU A 124 9.88 0.98 -12.93
CA GLU A 124 8.96 1.90 -12.28
C GLU A 124 9.72 2.90 -11.41
N LYS A 125 9.12 4.09 -11.27
CA LYS A 125 9.70 5.12 -10.40
C LYS A 125 9.87 4.58 -8.98
N PRO A 126 10.98 4.91 -8.30
CA PRO A 126 11.10 4.63 -6.88
C PRO A 126 9.90 5.20 -6.10
N VAL A 127 9.42 4.47 -5.09
CA VAL A 127 8.25 4.86 -4.28
C VAL A 127 8.31 6.31 -3.82
N MET A 128 9.48 6.77 -3.38
CA MET A 128 9.71 8.14 -2.91
C MET A 128 9.61 9.22 -3.99
N GLU A 129 9.68 8.84 -5.28
CA GLU A 129 9.55 9.74 -6.42
C GLU A 129 8.14 9.76 -7.02
N THR A 130 7.23 8.94 -6.51
CA THR A 130 5.83 8.95 -6.91
C THR A 130 5.14 10.24 -6.49
N ALA A 131 4.10 10.65 -7.24
CA ALA A 131 3.38 11.88 -6.98
C ALA A 131 2.81 11.93 -5.54
N ALA A 132 2.36 10.80 -5.00
CA ALA A 132 1.87 10.66 -3.64
C ALA A 132 2.95 11.05 -2.61
N PHE A 133 4.14 10.45 -2.72
CA PHE A 133 5.23 10.69 -1.75
C PHE A 133 5.88 12.07 -1.91
N VAL A 134 5.98 12.59 -3.13
CA VAL A 134 6.40 13.99 -3.36
C VAL A 134 5.47 14.98 -2.64
N LYS A 135 4.16 14.71 -2.61
CA LYS A 135 3.22 15.55 -1.84
C LYS A 135 3.43 15.46 -0.34
N ILE A 136 3.75 14.27 0.19
CA ILE A 136 4.08 14.10 1.61
C ILE A 136 5.30 14.94 1.98
N ILE A 137 6.36 14.93 1.19
CA ILE A 137 7.53 15.78 1.42
C ILE A 137 7.17 17.27 1.40
N LYS A 138 6.27 17.70 0.50
CA LYS A 138 5.78 19.10 0.48
C LYS A 138 4.97 19.45 1.74
N ILE A 139 4.19 18.52 2.30
CA ILE A 139 3.49 18.71 3.58
C ILE A 139 4.51 18.91 4.72
N ILE A 140 5.54 18.08 4.77
CA ILE A 140 6.63 18.18 5.75
C ILE A 140 7.34 19.53 5.63
N GLN A 141 7.73 19.94 4.42
CA GLN A 141 8.37 21.23 4.17
C GLN A 141 7.49 22.42 4.63
N ALA A 142 6.19 22.34 4.37
CA ALA A 142 5.23 23.35 4.83
C ALA A 142 5.16 23.39 6.36
N GLY A 143 5.17 22.23 7.04
CA GLY A 143 5.18 22.13 8.51
C GLY A 143 6.45 22.68 9.15
N ILE A 144 7.62 22.46 8.53
CA ILE A 144 8.89 23.07 8.96
C ILE A 144 8.79 24.61 8.85
N LYS A 145 8.35 25.10 7.70
CA LYS A 145 8.19 26.54 7.45
C LYS A 145 7.18 27.19 8.40
N ALA A 146 6.10 26.50 8.73
CA ALA A 146 5.07 26.96 9.68
C ALA A 146 5.50 26.84 11.16
N GLY A 147 6.62 26.18 11.44
CA GLY A 147 7.10 25.96 12.81
C GLY A 147 6.34 24.87 13.57
N GLU A 148 5.58 24.03 12.90
CA GLU A 148 4.96 22.83 13.49
C GLU A 148 5.98 21.69 13.65
N ILE A 149 6.89 21.57 12.70
CA ILE A 149 7.92 20.53 12.60
C ILE A 149 9.30 21.16 12.88
N ARG A 150 10.20 20.37 13.46
CA ARG A 150 11.59 20.79 13.73
C ARG A 150 12.30 21.16 12.41
N ASP A 151 13.15 22.18 12.47
CA ASP A 151 13.96 22.64 11.34
C ASP A 151 15.17 21.71 11.15
N ILE A 152 14.94 20.59 10.50
CA ILE A 152 15.92 19.59 10.08
C ILE A 152 15.60 19.14 8.63
N ASP A 153 16.50 18.40 8.01
CA ASP A 153 16.32 17.90 6.66
C ASP A 153 14.93 17.22 6.47
N PRO A 154 14.11 17.63 5.48
CA PRO A 154 12.78 17.07 5.24
C PRO A 154 12.78 15.55 4.99
N GLN A 155 13.84 15.01 4.39
CA GLN A 155 13.98 13.56 4.18
C GLN A 155 14.23 12.83 5.50
N LEU A 156 14.97 13.47 6.42
CA LEU A 156 15.19 12.92 7.75
C LEU A 156 13.90 12.96 8.58
N VAL A 157 13.10 14.05 8.48
CA VAL A 157 11.76 14.13 9.08
C VAL A 157 10.90 12.99 8.56
N ASN A 158 10.87 12.78 7.24
CA ASN A 158 10.12 11.69 6.61
C ASN A 158 10.58 10.31 7.14
N ALA A 159 11.88 10.09 7.24
CA ALA A 159 12.45 8.84 7.75
C ALA A 159 12.05 8.57 9.21
N TYR A 160 12.08 9.58 10.08
CA TYR A 160 11.67 9.45 11.47
C TYR A 160 10.17 9.19 11.59
N PHE A 161 9.35 9.98 10.90
CA PHE A 161 7.90 9.89 10.99
C PHE A 161 7.36 8.57 10.42
N PHE A 162 7.67 8.30 9.14
CA PHE A 162 7.19 7.07 8.50
C PHE A 162 7.98 5.84 8.91
N GLY A 163 9.20 5.99 9.47
CA GLY A 163 9.93 4.88 10.08
C GLY A 163 9.14 4.23 11.22
N VAL A 164 8.58 5.04 12.12
CA VAL A 164 7.72 4.55 13.22
C VAL A 164 6.45 3.93 12.67
N ILE A 165 5.73 4.62 11.80
CA ILE A 165 4.45 4.18 11.22
C ILE A 165 4.63 2.88 10.44
N ASN A 166 5.53 2.86 9.46
CA ASN A 166 5.73 1.72 8.58
C ASN A 166 6.20 0.48 9.35
N HIS A 167 7.06 0.67 10.37
CA HIS A 167 7.50 -0.46 11.19
C HIS A 167 6.34 -1.07 12.00
N THR A 168 5.48 -0.23 12.59
CA THR A 168 4.29 -0.70 13.30
C THR A 168 3.35 -1.46 12.36
N LEU A 169 3.05 -0.90 11.16
CA LEU A 169 2.18 -1.54 10.19
C LEU A 169 2.76 -2.86 9.66
N ARG A 170 4.08 -2.91 9.43
CA ARG A 170 4.75 -4.19 9.08
C ARG A 170 4.59 -5.23 10.18
N ALA A 171 4.79 -4.86 11.43
CA ALA A 171 4.62 -5.75 12.58
C ALA A 171 3.20 -6.31 12.68
N VAL A 172 2.17 -5.51 12.33
CA VAL A 172 0.79 -5.99 12.21
C VAL A 172 0.65 -6.97 11.04
N LEU A 173 1.15 -6.60 9.86
CA LEU A 173 1.03 -7.41 8.65
C LEU A 173 1.80 -8.74 8.73
N THR A 174 2.86 -8.81 9.52
CA THR A 174 3.65 -10.04 9.75
C THR A 174 3.17 -10.85 10.96
N GLY A 175 2.20 -10.33 11.73
CA GLY A 175 1.64 -11.01 12.91
C GLY A 175 2.48 -10.89 14.20
N GLU A 176 3.54 -10.06 14.20
CA GLU A 176 4.30 -9.71 15.42
C GLU A 176 3.41 -8.93 16.41
N LEU A 177 2.53 -8.09 15.89
CA LEU A 177 1.45 -7.43 16.61
C LEU A 177 0.12 -8.12 16.29
N ASN A 178 -0.60 -8.58 17.29
CA ASN A 178 -1.72 -9.52 17.15
C ASN A 178 -3.11 -8.87 17.15
N LYS A 179 -3.21 -7.54 17.21
CA LYS A 179 -4.46 -6.80 17.10
C LYS A 179 -4.57 -6.14 15.72
N LYS A 180 -5.77 -5.65 15.38
CA LYS A 180 -5.98 -4.80 14.20
C LYS A 180 -5.11 -3.55 14.28
N ALA A 181 -4.73 -3.02 13.12
CA ALA A 181 -3.87 -1.84 13.04
C ALA A 181 -4.47 -0.64 13.81
N ASP A 182 -5.78 -0.42 13.68
CA ASP A 182 -6.51 0.64 14.39
C ASP A 182 -6.23 0.69 15.90
N ALA A 183 -6.06 -0.48 16.55
CA ALA A 183 -5.75 -0.55 17.98
C ALA A 183 -4.40 0.07 18.36
N TYR A 184 -3.50 0.27 17.41
CA TYR A 184 -2.17 0.84 17.62
C TYR A 184 -2.04 2.28 17.09
N LEU A 185 -3.04 2.80 16.38
CA LEU A 185 -3.01 4.09 15.69
C LEU A 185 -2.59 5.24 16.63
N SER A 186 -3.33 5.45 17.72
CA SER A 186 -3.10 6.60 18.60
C SER A 186 -1.70 6.61 19.21
N GLN A 187 -1.18 5.45 19.63
CA GLN A 187 0.16 5.35 20.22
C GLN A 187 1.25 5.56 19.17
N THR A 188 1.05 5.00 17.98
CA THR A 188 1.99 5.14 16.87
C THR A 188 2.03 6.57 16.35
N TRP A 189 0.87 7.21 16.19
CA TRP A 189 0.78 8.62 15.84
C TRP A 189 1.55 9.48 16.84
N LEU A 190 1.29 9.32 18.14
CA LEU A 190 1.94 10.10 19.17
C LEU A 190 3.47 9.93 19.14
N ALA A 191 3.96 8.71 18.99
CA ALA A 191 5.39 8.42 18.89
C ALA A 191 6.01 9.05 17.63
N ALA A 192 5.36 8.90 16.48
CA ALA A 192 5.83 9.44 15.20
C ALA A 192 5.83 10.97 15.21
N TRP A 193 4.75 11.60 15.71
CA TRP A 193 4.64 13.04 15.81
C TRP A 193 5.67 13.64 16.78
N ASN A 194 5.83 13.07 17.97
CA ASN A 194 6.83 13.52 18.95
C ASN A 194 8.27 13.41 18.41
N ALA A 195 8.53 12.50 17.49
CA ALA A 195 9.84 12.37 16.86
C ALA A 195 10.17 13.57 15.95
N ILE A 196 9.19 14.32 15.46
CA ILE A 196 9.38 15.41 14.48
C ILE A 196 8.85 16.77 14.93
N ALA A 197 7.91 16.82 15.86
CA ALA A 197 7.28 18.07 16.31
C ALA A 197 8.30 19.05 16.90
N LYS A 198 8.11 20.32 16.59
CA LYS A 198 8.84 21.41 17.28
C LYS A 198 8.28 21.54 18.70
N LYS A 199 9.17 21.47 19.65
CA LYS A 199 8.86 21.72 21.08
C LYS A 199 8.84 23.22 21.39
#